data_84d542e61494d68a5228dd4c43b465cb
#
_entry.id   84d542e61494d68a5228dd4c43b465cb
#
_cell.length_a   1.000
_cell.length_b   1.000
_cell.length_c   1.000
_cell.angle_alpha   90.00
_cell.angle_beta   90.00
_cell.angle_gamma   90.00
#
_symmetry.space_group_name_H-M   'P 1'
#
loop_
_entity.id
_entity.type
_entity.pdbx_description
1 polymer ?
#
loop_
_entity_poly.entity_id
_entity_poly.type
_entity_poly.pdbx_seq_one_letter_code
_entity_poly.pdbx_strand_id
1 'polypeptide(L)'
;HWQNFELPKIDFQDISYYAAPKSKAKYKDMNEVDPELIATFEKLGIPLSEQKILAGVAVDAVFDSVSVATTFQETLKEQGIIFSSISKAVKEHPELIQKYLGSVVPHSDNIYAALNSAVFSDGSFVYIPKGVRCPMELSTYFRINSENTGQFERTLIIADEGSYVSYLEGCTAPKRDENQMHAAVVELIALENAE
;
A
#
# COMPACT_ATOMS: atom_id res chain seq x y z
N HIS A 1 11.57 -2.67 -22.50
CA HIS A 1 11.96 -1.61 -23.19
C HIS A 1 11.95 -0.22 -22.53
N TRP A 2 11.85 -0.16 -21.24
CA TRP A 2 11.95 1.00 -20.37
C TRP A 2 13.42 1.35 -20.01
N GLN A 3 14.40 0.63 -20.55
CA GLN A 3 15.78 0.59 -20.08
C GLN A 3 16.72 1.63 -20.71
N ASN A 4 16.21 2.58 -21.50
CA ASN A 4 17.07 3.55 -22.20
C ASN A 4 17.20 4.89 -21.45
N PHE A 5 17.10 4.92 -20.13
CA PHE A 5 17.40 6.09 -19.33
C PHE A 5 18.67 5.90 -18.51
N GLU A 6 19.47 6.93 -18.38
CA GLU A 6 20.63 6.93 -17.52
C GLU A 6 20.17 6.93 -16.06
N LEU A 7 20.52 5.86 -15.34
CA LEU A 7 20.27 5.78 -13.92
C LEU A 7 21.19 6.74 -13.18
N PRO A 8 20.69 7.46 -12.16
CA PRO A 8 21.55 8.21 -11.26
C PRO A 8 22.54 7.24 -10.57
N LYS A 9 23.69 7.77 -10.16
CA LYS A 9 24.62 6.99 -9.35
C LYS A 9 24.00 6.73 -7.97
N ILE A 10 23.54 5.51 -7.75
CA ILE A 10 22.95 5.07 -6.48
C ILE A 10 23.90 4.08 -5.84
N ASP A 11 24.31 4.34 -4.62
CA ASP A 11 24.99 3.34 -3.81
C ASP A 11 23.96 2.47 -3.10
N PHE A 12 23.65 1.35 -3.70
CA PHE A 12 22.69 0.38 -3.16
C PHE A 12 23.15 -0.27 -1.85
N GLN A 13 24.44 -0.14 -1.48
CA GLN A 13 24.96 -0.70 -0.23
C GLN A 13 24.79 0.28 0.94
N ASP A 14 24.57 1.56 0.67
CA ASP A 14 24.38 2.59 1.67
C ASP A 14 22.89 2.90 1.99
N ILE A 15 21.99 2.02 1.55
CA ILE A 15 20.56 2.16 1.76
C ILE A 15 20.10 1.12 2.79
N SER A 16 19.36 1.57 3.82
CA SER A 16 18.60 0.66 4.68
C SER A 16 17.30 0.25 3.99
N TYR A 17 17.11 -1.04 3.78
CA TYR A 17 15.95 -1.59 3.06
C TYR A 17 14.75 -1.88 3.95
N TYR A 18 14.90 -1.71 5.25
CA TYR A 18 13.80 -1.94 6.20
C TYR A 18 13.89 -0.95 7.35
N ALA A 19 12.78 -0.32 7.66
CA ALA A 19 12.60 0.43 8.89
C ALA A 19 11.25 0.09 9.50
N ALA A 20 11.21 -0.02 10.82
CA ALA A 20 9.97 -0.15 11.56
C ALA A 20 9.77 1.06 12.47
N PRO A 21 8.54 1.56 12.64
CA PRO A 21 8.24 2.61 13.60
C PRO A 21 8.74 2.22 14.99
N LYS A 22 9.30 3.17 15.74
CA LYS A 22 9.83 2.92 17.10
C LYS A 22 8.74 2.47 18.08
N SER A 23 7.49 2.79 17.81
CA SER A 23 6.32 2.33 18.55
C SER A 23 5.74 1.08 17.91
N LYS A 24 5.64 0.00 18.68
CA LYS A 24 4.94 -1.24 18.27
C LYS A 24 3.42 -1.16 18.44
N ALA A 25 2.88 0.01 18.78
CA ALA A 25 1.45 0.19 18.95
C ALA A 25 0.76 0.00 17.60
N LYS A 26 0.04 -1.10 17.44
CA LYS A 26 -0.99 -1.20 16.41
C LYS A 26 -2.12 -0.28 16.87
N TYR A 27 -2.26 0.85 16.23
CA TYR A 27 -3.36 1.76 16.50
C TYR A 27 -4.66 1.06 16.10
N LYS A 28 -5.55 0.88 17.07
CA LYS A 28 -6.89 0.31 16.82
C LYS A 28 -7.85 1.35 16.29
N ASP A 29 -7.54 2.61 16.52
CA ASP A 29 -8.34 3.78 16.16
C ASP A 29 -7.40 4.88 15.69
N MET A 30 -7.84 5.67 14.70
CA MET A 30 -7.12 6.84 14.21
C MET A 30 -6.91 7.91 15.29
N ASN A 31 -7.71 7.93 16.36
CA ASN A 31 -7.51 8.82 17.50
C ASN A 31 -6.26 8.49 18.34
N GLU A 32 -5.69 7.31 18.15
CA GLU A 32 -4.43 6.89 18.81
C GLU A 32 -3.19 7.26 18.00
N VAL A 33 -3.37 7.75 16.77
CA VAL A 33 -2.28 8.11 15.85
C VAL A 33 -1.70 9.47 16.24
N ASP A 34 -0.39 9.61 16.03
CA ASP A 34 0.34 10.87 16.31
C ASP A 34 -0.37 12.08 15.71
N PRO A 35 -0.67 13.14 16.48
CA PRO A 35 -1.35 14.34 15.99
C PRO A 35 -0.66 15.03 14.80
N GLU A 36 0.67 14.97 14.73
CA GLU A 36 1.44 15.55 13.61
C GLU A 36 1.16 14.79 12.31
N LEU A 37 0.93 13.50 12.45
CA LEU A 37 0.59 12.62 11.35
C LEU A 37 -0.85 12.87 10.87
N ILE A 38 -1.80 13.02 11.80
CA ILE A 38 -3.18 13.39 11.48
C ILE A 38 -3.20 14.74 10.74
N ALA A 39 -2.46 15.74 11.23
CA ALA A 39 -2.34 17.05 10.57
C ALA A 39 -1.73 16.94 9.16
N THR A 40 -0.82 16.01 8.94
CA THR A 40 -0.26 15.74 7.61
C THR A 40 -1.30 15.14 6.67
N PHE A 41 -2.08 14.20 7.14
CA PHE A 41 -3.18 13.61 6.39
C PHE A 41 -4.26 14.63 6.02
N GLU A 42 -4.61 15.52 6.95
CA GLU A 42 -5.54 16.62 6.68
C GLU A 42 -5.02 17.58 5.59
N LYS A 43 -3.75 17.95 5.64
CA LYS A 43 -3.11 18.77 4.59
C LYS A 43 -3.12 18.12 3.21
N LEU A 44 -3.08 16.80 3.16
CA LEU A 44 -3.13 16.02 1.92
C LEU A 44 -4.56 15.75 1.45
N GLY A 45 -5.55 16.24 2.17
CA GLY A 45 -6.96 16.02 1.84
C GLY A 45 -7.43 14.59 2.07
N ILE A 46 -6.65 13.78 2.80
CA ILE A 46 -7.01 12.40 3.12
C ILE A 46 -8.01 12.42 4.28
N PRO A 47 -9.21 11.87 4.11
CA PRO A 47 -10.26 11.95 5.11
C PRO A 47 -9.99 11.04 6.31
N LEU A 48 -9.50 11.60 7.41
CA LEU A 48 -9.10 10.84 8.60
C LEU A 48 -9.96 11.08 9.84
N SER A 49 -10.87 12.04 9.79
CA SER A 49 -11.84 12.25 10.87
C SER A 49 -13.04 11.31 10.72
N GLU A 50 -13.70 10.96 11.83
CA GLU A 50 -14.95 10.18 11.80
C GLU A 50 -16.00 10.75 10.84
N GLN A 51 -16.09 12.07 10.69
CA GLN A 51 -16.98 12.70 9.72
C GLN A 51 -16.62 12.37 8.26
N LYS A 52 -15.34 12.17 7.97
CA LYS A 52 -14.86 11.80 6.64
C LYS A 52 -14.89 10.28 6.42
N ILE A 53 -14.76 9.51 7.49
CA ILE A 53 -15.05 8.07 7.51
C ILE A 53 -16.53 7.83 7.16
N LEU A 54 -17.43 8.65 7.68
CA LEU A 54 -18.85 8.68 7.30
C LEU A 54 -19.07 9.11 5.84
N ALA A 55 -18.10 9.75 5.21
CA ALA A 55 -18.11 10.05 3.77
C ALA A 55 -17.76 8.83 2.88
N GLY A 56 -17.49 7.67 3.46
CA GLY A 56 -17.43 6.41 2.73
C GLY A 56 -16.08 6.08 2.10
N VAL A 57 -14.97 6.46 2.71
CA VAL A 57 -13.62 6.05 2.28
C VAL A 57 -12.99 5.11 3.29
N ALA A 58 -12.56 3.95 2.85
CA ALA A 58 -11.72 3.05 3.65
C ALA A 58 -10.24 3.37 3.41
N VAL A 59 -9.47 3.52 4.49
CA VAL A 59 -8.06 3.93 4.44
C VAL A 59 -7.18 2.87 5.06
N ASP A 60 -6.10 2.51 4.39
CA ASP A 60 -4.94 1.80 4.93
C ASP A 60 -3.75 2.75 5.04
N ALA A 61 -3.06 2.74 6.17
CA ALA A 61 -1.92 3.60 6.42
C ALA A 61 -0.66 2.77 6.68
N VAL A 62 0.37 3.01 5.87
CA VAL A 62 1.65 2.29 5.94
C VAL A 62 2.76 3.30 6.25
N PHE A 63 3.49 3.06 7.34
CA PHE A 63 4.63 3.87 7.76
C PHE A 63 5.91 3.10 7.64
N ASP A 64 6.89 3.73 6.95
CA ASP A 64 8.15 3.08 6.62
C ASP A 64 7.88 1.71 5.95
N SER A 65 8.11 0.62 6.64
CA SER A 65 7.97 -0.72 6.11
C SER A 65 6.82 -1.54 6.75
N VAL A 66 5.91 -0.89 7.46
CA VAL A 66 4.88 -1.60 8.27
C VAL A 66 3.51 -0.93 8.18
N SER A 67 2.46 -1.71 7.88
CA SER A 67 1.08 -1.25 8.01
C SER A 67 0.73 -1.02 9.48
N VAL A 68 0.20 0.16 9.78
CA VAL A 68 -0.12 0.57 11.15
C VAL A 68 -1.63 0.63 11.42
N ALA A 69 -2.45 0.90 10.41
CA ALA A 69 -3.89 0.97 10.57
C ALA A 69 -4.61 0.64 9.26
N THR A 70 -5.68 -0.16 9.34
CA THR A 70 -6.62 -0.37 8.23
C THR A 70 -8.04 -0.20 8.77
N THR A 71 -8.81 0.71 8.18
CA THR A 71 -10.18 1.03 8.61
C THR A 71 -11.23 0.22 7.85
N PHE A 72 -12.43 0.08 8.40
CA PHE A 72 -13.58 -0.57 7.77
C PHE A 72 -13.41 -2.04 7.36
N GLN A 73 -12.39 -2.74 7.84
CA GLN A 73 -12.17 -4.14 7.48
C GLN A 73 -13.40 -5.03 7.71
N GLU A 74 -14.08 -4.88 8.84
CA GLU A 74 -15.26 -5.72 9.17
C GLU A 74 -16.42 -5.43 8.23
N THR A 75 -16.71 -4.15 7.93
CA THR A 75 -17.79 -3.76 7.00
C THR A 75 -17.54 -4.28 5.58
N LEU A 76 -16.31 -4.22 5.11
CA LEU A 76 -15.93 -4.75 3.81
C LEU A 76 -16.00 -6.28 3.78
N LYS A 77 -15.58 -6.92 4.87
CA LYS A 77 -15.61 -8.38 5.04
C LYS A 77 -17.03 -8.97 4.99
N GLU A 78 -18.05 -8.25 5.46
CA GLU A 78 -19.45 -8.66 5.35
C GLU A 78 -19.89 -8.87 3.88
N GLN A 79 -19.25 -8.18 2.95
CA GLN A 79 -19.45 -8.35 1.50
C GLN A 79 -18.41 -9.27 0.84
N GLY A 80 -17.56 -9.90 1.64
CA GLY A 80 -16.46 -10.73 1.16
C GLY A 80 -15.29 -9.97 0.58
N ILE A 81 -15.29 -8.63 0.70
CA ILE A 81 -14.18 -7.78 0.24
C ILE A 81 -13.02 -7.88 1.22
N ILE A 82 -11.82 -8.06 0.69
CA ILE A 82 -10.60 -8.05 1.48
C ILE A 82 -9.86 -6.74 1.22
N PHE A 83 -9.59 -5.99 2.28
CA PHE A 83 -8.72 -4.83 2.27
C PHE A 83 -7.80 -4.91 3.48
N SER A 84 -6.54 -5.17 3.25
CA SER A 84 -5.57 -5.43 4.33
C SER A 84 -4.14 -5.18 3.85
N SER A 85 -3.17 -5.26 4.77
CA SER A 85 -1.77 -5.30 4.37
C SER A 85 -1.41 -6.61 3.65
N ILE A 86 -0.39 -6.56 2.79
CA ILE A 86 0.17 -7.75 2.12
C ILE A 86 0.65 -8.77 3.17
N SER A 87 1.31 -8.32 4.23
CA SER A 87 1.82 -9.20 5.28
C SER A 87 0.71 -9.98 6.01
N LYS A 88 -0.49 -9.39 6.14
CA LYS A 88 -1.68 -10.08 6.63
C LYS A 88 -2.25 -11.02 5.58
N ALA A 89 -2.38 -10.56 4.34
CA ALA A 89 -2.91 -11.37 3.25
C ALA A 89 -2.08 -12.64 2.98
N VAL A 90 -0.75 -12.58 3.09
CA VAL A 90 0.13 -13.77 3.00
C VAL A 90 -0.25 -14.86 4.00
N LYS A 91 -0.75 -14.48 5.18
CA LYS A 91 -1.12 -15.42 6.24
C LYS A 91 -2.55 -15.92 6.11
N GLU A 92 -3.48 -15.04 5.75
CA GLU A 92 -4.91 -15.30 5.78
C GLU A 92 -5.46 -15.77 4.42
N HIS A 93 -4.80 -15.38 3.31
CA HIS A 93 -5.23 -15.66 1.93
C HIS A 93 -4.05 -16.10 1.04
N PRO A 94 -3.23 -17.09 1.46
CA PRO A 94 -2.02 -17.49 0.74
C PRO A 94 -2.29 -17.94 -0.68
N GLU A 95 -3.46 -18.49 -0.96
CA GLU A 95 -3.86 -18.96 -2.30
C GLU A 95 -4.00 -17.82 -3.31
N LEU A 96 -4.54 -16.67 -2.90
CA LEU A 96 -4.64 -15.48 -3.75
C LEU A 96 -3.27 -14.86 -3.98
N ILE A 97 -2.47 -14.77 -2.94
CA ILE A 97 -1.10 -14.25 -3.02
C ILE A 97 -0.25 -15.12 -3.96
N GLN A 98 -0.25 -16.43 -3.80
CA GLN A 98 0.52 -17.34 -4.64
C GLN A 98 0.10 -17.29 -6.12
N LYS A 99 -1.19 -17.09 -6.38
CA LYS A 99 -1.72 -17.03 -7.73
C LYS A 99 -1.38 -15.72 -8.45
N TYR A 100 -1.43 -14.60 -7.75
CA TYR A 100 -1.46 -13.30 -8.40
C TYR A 100 -0.25 -12.42 -8.14
N LEU A 101 0.42 -12.52 -6.99
CA LEU A 101 1.55 -11.64 -6.66
C LEU A 101 2.74 -11.91 -7.60
N GLY A 102 3.23 -10.86 -8.26
CA GLY A 102 4.31 -10.98 -9.24
C GLY A 102 3.88 -11.48 -10.62
N SER A 103 2.56 -11.66 -10.84
CA SER A 103 2.05 -12.17 -12.12
C SER A 103 1.95 -11.09 -13.21
N VAL A 104 1.80 -9.83 -12.83
CA VAL A 104 1.68 -8.69 -13.76
C VAL A 104 3.00 -7.96 -13.89
N VAL A 105 3.68 -7.70 -12.78
CA VAL A 105 4.99 -7.06 -12.77
C VAL A 105 6.03 -8.05 -12.23
N PRO A 106 6.63 -8.86 -13.12
CA PRO A 106 7.65 -9.81 -12.71
C PRO A 106 8.96 -9.09 -12.33
N HIS A 107 9.76 -9.74 -11.51
CA HIS A 107 11.08 -9.22 -11.11
C HIS A 107 12.02 -8.93 -12.31
N SER A 108 11.76 -9.55 -13.44
CA SER A 108 12.54 -9.37 -14.67
C SER A 108 12.13 -8.14 -15.51
N ASP A 109 11.10 -7.40 -15.10
CA ASP A 109 10.59 -6.27 -15.88
C ASP A 109 11.62 -5.14 -15.97
N ASN A 110 12.16 -4.70 -14.85
CA ASN A 110 13.24 -3.72 -14.78
C ASN A 110 13.99 -3.81 -13.44
N ILE A 111 15.07 -3.03 -13.29
CA ILE A 111 15.92 -3.04 -12.09
C ILE A 111 15.15 -2.67 -10.82
N TYR A 112 14.20 -1.73 -10.88
CA TYR A 112 13.41 -1.32 -9.71
C TYR A 112 12.36 -2.35 -9.34
N ALA A 113 11.77 -3.04 -10.33
CA ALA A 113 10.87 -4.17 -10.09
C ALA A 113 11.63 -5.34 -9.45
N ALA A 114 12.87 -5.59 -9.91
CA ALA A 114 13.75 -6.59 -9.30
C ALA A 114 14.09 -6.24 -7.86
N LEU A 115 14.48 -4.99 -7.60
CA LEU A 115 14.79 -4.50 -6.26
C LEU A 115 13.57 -4.58 -5.34
N ASN A 116 12.41 -4.05 -5.78
CA ASN A 116 11.17 -4.14 -5.02
C ASN A 116 10.84 -5.61 -4.68
N SER A 117 10.90 -6.51 -5.65
CA SER A 117 10.61 -7.93 -5.44
C SER A 117 11.54 -8.59 -4.40
N ALA A 118 12.77 -8.11 -4.28
CA ALA A 118 13.75 -8.65 -3.34
C ALA A 118 13.58 -8.12 -1.91
N VAL A 119 13.08 -6.87 -1.74
CA VAL A 119 13.16 -6.17 -0.46
C VAL A 119 11.83 -5.57 0.04
N PHE A 120 10.72 -5.69 -0.71
CA PHE A 120 9.45 -5.19 -0.20
C PHE A 120 9.06 -5.92 1.09
N SER A 121 8.52 -5.19 2.04
CA SER A 121 8.19 -5.71 3.36
C SER A 121 6.69 -5.70 3.64
N ASP A 122 5.98 -4.75 3.06
CA ASP A 122 4.53 -4.63 3.16
C ASP A 122 3.96 -3.89 1.94
N GLY A 123 2.68 -3.59 1.97
CA GLY A 123 1.91 -2.91 0.95
C GLY A 123 0.44 -3.24 1.13
N SER A 124 -0.40 -2.85 0.17
CA SER A 124 -1.82 -3.08 0.24
C SER A 124 -2.26 -4.29 -0.55
N PHE A 125 -3.21 -5.02 0.01
CA PHE A 125 -3.91 -6.12 -0.63
C PHE A 125 -5.40 -5.82 -0.71
N VAL A 126 -5.93 -5.84 -1.94
CA VAL A 126 -7.36 -5.64 -2.22
C VAL A 126 -7.88 -6.81 -3.06
N TYR A 127 -8.97 -7.42 -2.61
CA TYR A 127 -9.71 -8.39 -3.39
C TYR A 127 -11.21 -8.06 -3.34
N ILE A 128 -11.80 -7.89 -4.51
CA ILE A 128 -13.23 -7.66 -4.66
C ILE A 128 -13.84 -8.92 -5.29
N PRO A 129 -14.77 -9.61 -4.60
CA PRO A 129 -15.37 -10.83 -5.10
C PRO A 129 -16.20 -10.61 -6.38
N LYS A 130 -16.39 -11.69 -7.13
CA LYS A 130 -17.19 -11.72 -8.36
C LYS A 130 -18.56 -11.07 -8.17
N GLY A 131 -18.88 -10.11 -9.04
CA GLY A 131 -20.15 -9.38 -9.08
C GLY A 131 -20.38 -8.41 -7.93
N VAL A 132 -19.40 -8.21 -7.05
CA VAL A 132 -19.52 -7.30 -5.91
C VAL A 132 -19.10 -5.90 -6.34
N ARG A 133 -19.93 -4.91 -6.01
CA ARG A 133 -19.58 -3.50 -6.14
C ARG A 133 -19.09 -2.99 -4.79
N CYS A 134 -17.82 -2.56 -4.72
CA CYS A 134 -17.28 -2.00 -3.49
C CYS A 134 -18.11 -0.76 -3.07
N PRO A 135 -18.65 -0.73 -1.85
CA PRO A 135 -19.59 0.31 -1.42
C PRO A 135 -18.92 1.66 -1.13
N MET A 136 -17.60 1.67 -1.09
CA MET A 136 -16.81 2.86 -0.75
C MET A 136 -15.51 2.91 -1.53
N GLU A 137 -14.93 4.10 -1.64
CA GLU A 137 -13.58 4.26 -2.15
C GLU A 137 -12.56 3.67 -1.16
N LEU A 138 -11.58 2.94 -1.68
CA LEU A 138 -10.46 2.44 -0.91
C LEU A 138 -9.25 3.36 -1.13
N SER A 139 -8.51 3.63 -0.07
CA SER A 139 -7.31 4.47 -0.16
C SER A 139 -6.17 3.89 0.67
N THR A 140 -4.96 3.92 0.11
CA THR A 140 -3.75 3.62 0.86
C THR A 140 -2.83 4.82 0.87
N TYR A 141 -2.23 5.06 2.03
CA TYR A 141 -1.27 6.12 2.21
C TYR A 141 0.05 5.59 2.74
N PHE A 142 1.12 5.86 2.00
CA PHE A 142 2.49 5.49 2.34
C PHE A 142 3.28 6.70 2.80
N ARG A 143 4.01 6.58 3.90
CA ARG A 143 4.89 7.62 4.40
C ARG A 143 6.25 7.08 4.81
N ILE A 144 7.31 7.69 4.28
CA ILE A 144 8.69 7.46 4.69
C ILE A 144 9.01 8.45 5.81
N ASN A 145 9.37 7.96 6.99
CA ASN A 145 9.74 8.80 8.13
C ASN A 145 11.22 8.63 8.53
N SER A 146 11.79 7.47 8.30
CA SER A 146 13.14 7.14 8.73
C SER A 146 14.20 7.75 7.81
N GLU A 147 15.31 8.22 8.39
CA GLU A 147 16.47 8.76 7.68
C GLU A 147 17.28 7.64 7.04
N ASN A 148 17.88 7.90 5.87
CA ASN A 148 18.71 6.95 5.12
C ASN A 148 18.02 5.61 4.84
N THR A 149 16.69 5.61 4.70
CA THR A 149 15.89 4.42 4.52
C THR A 149 15.15 4.49 3.19
N GLY A 150 15.17 3.42 2.44
CA GLY A 150 14.29 3.21 1.31
C GLY A 150 12.92 2.73 1.75
N GLN A 151 11.90 3.04 0.97
CA GLN A 151 10.57 2.47 1.09
C GLN A 151 10.26 1.64 -0.15
N PHE A 152 9.86 0.39 0.10
CA PHE A 152 9.61 -0.60 -0.94
C PHE A 152 8.29 -1.29 -0.62
N GLU A 153 7.22 -0.76 -1.16
CA GLU A 153 5.88 -1.34 -1.02
C GLU A 153 5.45 -2.06 -2.29
N ARG A 154 4.59 -3.06 -2.11
CA ARG A 154 3.97 -3.77 -3.20
C ARG A 154 2.48 -3.88 -2.99
N THR A 155 1.70 -3.23 -3.83
CA THR A 155 0.25 -3.24 -3.81
C THR A 155 -0.28 -4.26 -4.81
N LEU A 156 -1.23 -5.10 -4.37
CA LEU A 156 -1.93 -6.06 -5.22
C LEU A 156 -3.44 -5.82 -5.14
N ILE A 157 -4.04 -5.49 -6.27
CA ILE A 157 -5.48 -5.25 -6.41
C ILE A 157 -6.05 -6.26 -7.37
N ILE A 158 -7.04 -7.02 -6.92
CA ILE A 158 -7.75 -8.02 -7.71
C ILE A 158 -9.23 -7.67 -7.73
N ALA A 159 -9.73 -7.25 -8.88
CA ALA A 159 -11.15 -7.07 -9.15
C ALA A 159 -11.64 -8.30 -9.91
N ASP A 160 -12.42 -9.16 -9.23
CA ASP A 160 -12.94 -10.40 -9.83
C ASP A 160 -14.04 -10.10 -10.85
N GLU A 161 -14.49 -11.09 -11.62
CA GLU A 161 -15.43 -10.95 -12.72
C GLU A 161 -16.66 -10.08 -12.35
N GLY A 162 -16.92 -9.04 -13.14
CA GLY A 162 -18.05 -8.13 -12.96
C GLY A 162 -18.05 -7.34 -11.65
N SER A 163 -16.93 -7.25 -10.98
CA SER A 163 -16.79 -6.45 -9.76
C SER A 163 -16.45 -4.98 -10.07
N TYR A 164 -16.58 -4.13 -9.06
CA TYR A 164 -16.21 -2.71 -9.14
C TYR A 164 -15.44 -2.25 -7.92
N VAL A 165 -14.36 -1.49 -8.14
CA VAL A 165 -13.62 -0.81 -7.08
C VAL A 165 -13.05 0.52 -7.56
N SER A 166 -13.10 1.54 -6.69
CA SER A 166 -12.31 2.77 -6.80
C SER A 166 -11.19 2.73 -5.76
N TYR A 167 -9.96 2.91 -6.22
CA TYR A 167 -8.77 2.85 -5.38
C TYR A 167 -7.86 4.05 -5.60
N LEU A 168 -7.44 4.68 -4.52
CA LEU A 168 -6.48 5.78 -4.51
C LEU A 168 -5.26 5.41 -3.69
N GLU A 169 -4.08 5.60 -4.26
CA GLU A 169 -2.81 5.43 -3.56
C GLU A 169 -2.05 6.75 -3.49
N GLY A 170 -1.55 7.10 -2.32
CA GLY A 170 -0.75 8.28 -2.09
C GLY A 170 0.54 7.96 -1.34
N CYS A 171 1.61 8.64 -1.71
CA CYS A 171 2.91 8.52 -1.07
C CYS A 171 3.49 9.89 -0.72
N THR A 172 4.09 10.02 0.45
CA THR A 172 4.86 11.20 0.82
C THR A 172 6.14 10.84 1.56
N ALA A 173 7.15 11.69 1.36
CA ALA A 173 8.38 11.68 2.13
C ALA A 173 8.69 13.10 2.63
N PRO A 174 9.26 13.28 3.82
CA PRO A 174 9.75 14.56 4.26
C PRO A 174 10.90 15.00 3.34
N LYS A 175 10.95 16.30 3.05
CA LYS A 175 12.10 16.88 2.31
C LYS A 175 13.30 16.89 3.21
N ARG A 176 14.36 16.16 2.84
CA ARG A 176 15.63 16.08 3.56
C ARG A 176 16.79 16.30 2.58
N ASP A 177 17.94 16.67 3.10
CA ASP A 177 19.18 16.81 2.31
C ASP A 177 19.91 15.46 2.12
N GLU A 178 19.24 14.36 2.39
CA GLU A 178 19.76 12.99 2.36
C GLU A 178 19.14 12.19 1.21
N ASN A 179 19.85 11.18 0.74
CA ASN A 179 19.35 10.28 -0.28
C ASN A 179 18.17 9.45 0.26
N GLN A 180 17.05 9.52 -0.42
CA GLN A 180 15.89 8.69 -0.16
C GLN A 180 15.56 7.91 -1.42
N MET A 181 15.29 6.61 -1.27
CA MET A 181 14.87 5.77 -2.37
C MET A 181 13.45 5.27 -2.13
N HIS A 182 12.59 5.46 -3.12
CA HIS A 182 11.25 4.92 -3.11
C HIS A 182 11.03 4.12 -4.39
N ALA A 183 10.71 2.85 -4.25
CA ALA A 183 10.37 1.99 -5.37
C ALA A 183 9.11 1.17 -5.04
N ALA A 184 7.98 1.69 -5.47
CA ALA A 184 6.68 1.05 -5.35
C ALA A 184 6.39 0.17 -6.57
N VAL A 185 5.65 -0.91 -6.37
CA VAL A 185 5.05 -1.71 -7.44
C VAL A 185 3.57 -1.88 -7.15
N VAL A 186 2.74 -1.53 -8.13
CA VAL A 186 1.30 -1.76 -8.09
C VAL A 186 0.92 -2.76 -9.17
N GLU A 187 0.31 -3.86 -8.76
CA GLU A 187 -0.24 -4.88 -9.65
C GLU A 187 -1.77 -4.80 -9.61
N LEU A 188 -2.38 -4.46 -10.74
CA LEU A 188 -3.82 -4.39 -10.90
C LEU A 188 -4.28 -5.51 -11.84
N ILE A 189 -5.19 -6.35 -11.34
CA ILE A 189 -5.79 -7.46 -12.08
C ILE A 189 -7.29 -7.22 -12.13
N ALA A 190 -7.79 -6.85 -13.30
CA ALA A 190 -9.21 -6.76 -13.59
C ALA A 190 -9.62 -7.97 -14.43
N LEU A 191 -10.48 -8.82 -13.88
CA LEU A 191 -11.02 -9.97 -14.60
C LEU A 191 -12.17 -9.53 -15.51
N GLU A 192 -12.82 -10.48 -16.17
CA GLU A 192 -13.84 -10.18 -17.19
C GLU A 192 -14.95 -9.27 -16.66
N ASN A 193 -15.22 -8.15 -17.37
CA ASN A 193 -16.20 -7.10 -17.01
C ASN A 193 -16.00 -6.45 -15.64
N ALA A 194 -14.81 -6.52 -15.04
CA ALA A 194 -14.48 -5.75 -13.83
C ALA A 194 -14.15 -4.29 -14.19
N GLU A 195 -14.49 -3.36 -13.29
CA GLU A 195 -14.29 -1.91 -13.43
C GLU A 195 -13.50 -1.33 -12.24
#